data_2b175dd73ab279936858ff161ed794f2
#
_entry.id   2b175dd73ab279936858ff161ed794f2
#
_cell.length_a   1.000
_cell.length_b   1.000
_cell.length_c   1.000
_cell.angle_alpha   90.00
_cell.angle_beta   90.00
_cell.angle_gamma   90.00
#
_symmetry.space_group_name_H-M   'P 1'
#
loop_
_entity.id
_entity.type
_entity.pdbx_description
1 polymer ?
#
loop_
_entity_poly.entity_id
_entity_poly.type
_entity_poly.pdbx_seq_one_letter_code
_entity_poly.pdbx_strand_id
1 'polypeptide(L)'
;SLYMNDLIKKGIGQKALERVLRKLGQKKVQSGKYTMVVDPMNSSRLLSPMISALNGSALQQKNSFLLNKLNEKIASDRLTLTDEPHLVKASGARYFDNEGIATERRSIFDKGVLNTYFIDTYNAKKMGVDPTISGSSILVMETGDKNLDGLIAGVEKGILVTGFNGGNNNSSTGDFSY
;
A
#
# COMPACT_ATOMS: atom_id res chain seq x y z
N SER A 1 -12.25 7.95 10.75
CA SER A 1 -12.71 9.33 10.56
C SER A 1 -12.29 10.19 11.74
N LEU A 2 -11.86 11.41 11.48
CA LEU A 2 -11.54 12.41 12.51
C LEU A 2 -12.80 13.10 13.08
N TYR A 3 -13.93 12.90 12.43
CA TYR A 3 -15.18 13.60 12.78
C TYR A 3 -16.30 12.60 13.06
N MET A 4 -16.96 12.76 14.20
CA MET A 4 -18.09 11.92 14.62
C MET A 4 -19.23 11.93 13.59
N ASN A 5 -19.55 13.09 13.03
CA ASN A 5 -20.61 13.21 12.05
C ASN A 5 -20.39 12.38 10.78
N ASP A 6 -19.15 12.14 10.39
CA ASP A 6 -18.83 11.29 9.25
C ASP A 6 -19.06 9.81 9.53
N LEU A 7 -18.89 9.38 10.77
CA LEU A 7 -19.17 8.00 11.20
C LEU A 7 -20.67 7.69 11.13
N ILE A 8 -21.50 8.59 11.63
CA ILE A 8 -22.96 8.42 11.67
C ILE A 8 -23.53 8.31 10.24
N LYS A 9 -23.02 9.10 9.30
CA LYS A 9 -23.49 9.14 7.89
C LYS A 9 -23.08 7.91 7.07
N LYS A 10 -22.15 7.10 7.52
CA LYS A 10 -21.58 6.00 6.71
C LYS A 10 -22.38 4.71 6.69
N GLY A 11 -23.46 4.60 7.47
CA GLY A 11 -24.25 3.36 7.54
C GLY A 11 -23.41 2.11 7.86
N ILE A 12 -22.49 2.21 8.83
CA ILE A 12 -21.47 1.18 9.12
C ILE A 12 -22.11 -0.17 9.41
N GLY A 13 -23.19 -0.20 10.20
CA GLY A 13 -23.91 -1.43 10.52
C GLY A 13 -24.49 -2.12 9.29
N GLN A 14 -25.14 -1.35 8.40
CA GLN A 14 -25.70 -1.87 7.16
C GLN A 14 -24.59 -2.45 6.25
N LYS A 15 -23.47 -1.75 6.08
CA LYS A 15 -22.34 -2.22 5.30
C LYS A 15 -21.71 -3.48 5.89
N ALA A 16 -21.64 -3.57 7.22
CA ALA A 16 -21.14 -4.77 7.91
C ALA A 16 -22.04 -5.97 7.62
N LEU A 17 -23.37 -5.79 7.74
CA LEU A 17 -24.36 -6.84 7.43
C LEU A 17 -24.24 -7.31 5.98
N GLU A 18 -24.22 -6.40 5.02
CA GLU A 18 -24.07 -6.74 3.59
C GLU A 18 -22.79 -7.56 3.32
N ARG A 19 -21.68 -7.20 3.97
CA ARG A 19 -20.41 -7.93 3.85
C ARG A 19 -20.48 -9.33 4.43
N VAL A 20 -21.17 -9.51 5.55
CA VAL A 20 -21.38 -10.84 6.18
C VAL A 20 -22.28 -11.69 5.28
N LEU A 21 -23.39 -11.14 4.79
CA LEU A 21 -24.31 -11.87 3.91
C LEU A 21 -23.62 -12.34 2.61
N ARG A 22 -22.72 -11.56 2.03
CA ARG A 22 -21.93 -11.98 0.86
C ARG A 22 -21.02 -13.18 1.13
N LYS A 23 -20.71 -13.49 2.39
CA LYS A 23 -19.87 -14.65 2.76
C LYS A 23 -20.67 -15.93 3.00
N LEU A 24 -22.00 -15.87 2.99
CA LEU A 24 -22.83 -17.06 3.13
C LEU A 24 -22.71 -17.96 1.89
N GLY A 25 -22.70 -19.27 2.11
CA GLY A 25 -22.61 -20.25 1.02
C GLY A 25 -21.24 -20.34 0.33
N GLN A 26 -20.17 -19.92 1.00
CA GLN A 26 -18.81 -20.03 0.46
C GLN A 26 -18.47 -21.46 0.02
N LYS A 27 -17.83 -21.58 -1.13
CA LYS A 27 -17.31 -22.84 -1.66
C LYS A 27 -15.81 -22.70 -1.95
N LYS A 28 -15.10 -23.82 -1.85
CA LYS A 28 -13.70 -23.88 -2.23
C LYS A 28 -13.57 -23.69 -3.75
N VAL A 29 -12.73 -22.76 -4.17
CA VAL A 29 -12.40 -22.54 -5.58
C VAL A 29 -11.33 -23.55 -5.99
N GLN A 30 -11.39 -24.05 -7.22
CA GLN A 30 -10.35 -24.92 -7.78
C GLN A 30 -9.02 -24.15 -7.87
N SER A 31 -7.91 -24.85 -7.64
CA SER A 31 -6.58 -24.27 -7.84
C SER A 31 -6.36 -23.89 -9.30
N GLY A 32 -5.77 -22.72 -9.53
CA GLY A 32 -5.54 -22.21 -10.88
C GLY A 32 -4.98 -20.80 -10.88
N LYS A 33 -4.74 -20.27 -12.06
CA LYS A 33 -4.38 -18.87 -12.29
C LYS A 33 -5.66 -18.07 -12.58
N TYR A 34 -5.86 -16.98 -11.85
CA TYR A 34 -7.03 -16.13 -11.97
C TYR A 34 -6.59 -14.65 -12.00
N THR A 35 -7.35 -13.85 -12.74
CA THR A 35 -7.27 -12.40 -12.57
C THR A 35 -7.84 -12.05 -11.21
N MET A 36 -7.08 -11.31 -10.41
CA MET A 36 -7.50 -10.91 -9.08
C MET A 36 -7.96 -9.45 -9.09
N VAL A 37 -9.19 -9.22 -8.67
CA VAL A 37 -9.72 -7.90 -8.34
C VAL A 37 -9.81 -7.81 -6.82
N VAL A 38 -9.26 -6.77 -6.23
CA VAL A 38 -9.22 -6.61 -4.77
C VAL A 38 -10.14 -5.47 -4.34
N ASP A 39 -10.99 -5.74 -3.36
CA ASP A 39 -11.84 -4.73 -2.72
C ASP A 39 -10.99 -3.56 -2.18
N PRO A 40 -11.38 -2.29 -2.41
CA PRO A 40 -10.61 -1.12 -2.00
C PRO A 40 -10.18 -1.11 -0.54
N MET A 41 -10.99 -1.69 0.38
CA MET A 41 -10.63 -1.76 1.80
C MET A 41 -9.46 -2.71 2.11
N ASN A 42 -9.09 -3.56 1.15
CA ASN A 42 -8.01 -4.55 1.30
C ASN A 42 -6.84 -4.29 0.36
N SER A 43 -6.95 -3.34 -0.55
CA SER A 43 -5.94 -3.05 -1.57
C SER A 43 -4.59 -2.62 -0.98
N SER A 44 -4.59 -1.90 0.13
CA SER A 44 -3.36 -1.48 0.83
C SER A 44 -2.49 -2.67 1.27
N ARG A 45 -3.08 -3.85 1.52
CA ARG A 45 -2.32 -5.05 1.88
C ARG A 45 -1.42 -5.55 0.76
N LEU A 46 -1.77 -5.30 -0.51
CA LEU A 46 -0.93 -5.64 -1.65
C LEU A 46 0.31 -4.76 -1.74
N LEU A 47 0.20 -3.49 -1.32
CA LEU A 47 1.31 -2.54 -1.33
C LEU A 47 2.20 -2.67 -0.10
N SER A 48 1.68 -3.19 1.00
CA SER A 48 2.38 -3.27 2.29
C SER A 48 3.76 -3.94 2.22
N PRO A 49 3.98 -5.07 1.52
CA PRO A 49 5.30 -5.68 1.37
C PRO A 49 6.28 -4.78 0.62
N MET A 50 5.82 -4.08 -0.43
CA MET A 50 6.67 -3.13 -1.18
C MET A 50 7.09 -1.96 -0.29
N ILE A 51 6.14 -1.37 0.44
CA ILE A 51 6.44 -0.24 1.35
C ILE A 51 7.39 -0.67 2.47
N SER A 52 7.21 -1.87 3.03
CA SER A 52 8.12 -2.40 4.04
C SER A 52 9.54 -2.60 3.51
N ALA A 53 9.69 -3.00 2.25
CA ALA A 53 10.99 -3.18 1.60
C ALA A 53 11.73 -1.85 1.34
N LEU A 54 11.05 -0.71 1.37
CA LEU A 54 11.66 0.62 1.21
C LEU A 54 12.27 1.15 2.51
N ASN A 55 12.09 0.45 3.64
CA ASN A 55 12.52 0.93 4.95
C ASN A 55 14.05 0.84 5.11
N GLY A 56 14.65 1.86 5.70
CA GLY A 56 16.09 1.99 5.90
C GLY A 56 16.70 0.80 6.63
N SER A 57 16.01 0.20 7.60
CA SER A 57 16.52 -0.98 8.31
C SER A 57 16.60 -2.22 7.42
N ALA A 58 15.61 -2.43 6.55
CA ALA A 58 15.63 -3.53 5.58
C ALA A 58 16.75 -3.36 4.55
N LEU A 59 16.95 -2.12 4.07
CA LEU A 59 18.01 -1.78 3.12
C LEU A 59 19.40 -1.95 3.75
N GLN A 60 19.60 -1.44 4.97
CA GLN A 60 20.86 -1.51 5.69
C GLN A 60 21.27 -2.97 6.00
N GLN A 61 20.32 -3.82 6.34
CA GLN A 61 20.53 -5.25 6.60
C GLN A 61 20.62 -6.09 5.32
N LYS A 62 20.51 -5.48 4.14
CA LYS A 62 20.45 -6.15 2.83
C LYS A 62 19.29 -7.16 2.75
N ASN A 63 18.22 -6.90 3.47
CA ASN A 63 17.01 -7.72 3.54
C ASN A 63 15.84 -7.04 2.81
N SER A 64 16.11 -6.55 1.61
CA SER A 64 15.11 -5.90 0.75
C SER A 64 15.35 -6.27 -0.70
N PHE A 65 14.30 -6.78 -1.36
CA PHE A 65 14.32 -7.03 -2.82
C PHE A 65 14.38 -5.72 -3.64
N LEU A 66 14.18 -4.57 -2.99
CA LEU A 66 14.29 -3.24 -3.60
C LEU A 66 15.66 -2.57 -3.36
N LEU A 67 16.60 -3.28 -2.74
CA LEU A 67 17.96 -2.77 -2.51
C LEU A 67 18.62 -2.41 -3.86
N ASN A 68 19.21 -1.22 -3.94
CA ASN A 68 19.85 -0.67 -5.16
C ASN A 68 18.91 -0.48 -6.37
N LYS A 69 17.59 -0.40 -6.14
CA LYS A 69 16.58 -0.23 -7.20
C LYS A 69 16.10 1.21 -7.37
N LEU A 70 16.73 2.19 -6.73
CA LEU A 70 16.38 3.59 -6.89
C LEU A 70 16.56 4.01 -8.37
N ASN A 71 15.56 4.73 -8.91
CA ASN A 71 15.46 5.15 -10.30
C ASN A 71 15.30 4.01 -11.32
N GLU A 72 15.06 2.77 -10.89
CA GLU A 72 14.72 1.66 -11.77
C GLU A 72 13.20 1.48 -11.91
N LYS A 73 12.75 1.07 -13.08
CA LYS A 73 11.36 0.66 -13.31
C LYS A 73 11.17 -0.76 -12.80
N ILE A 74 10.48 -0.90 -11.68
CA ILE A 74 10.28 -2.18 -10.98
C ILE A 74 8.82 -2.64 -10.96
N ALA A 75 7.90 -1.80 -11.39
CA ALA A 75 6.47 -2.09 -11.40
C ALA A 75 5.81 -1.62 -12.70
N SER A 76 4.51 -1.88 -12.84
CA SER A 76 3.70 -1.40 -13.96
C SER A 76 3.72 0.13 -14.03
N ASP A 77 3.66 0.69 -15.25
CA ASP A 77 3.47 2.11 -15.50
C ASP A 77 2.13 2.67 -14.97
N ARG A 78 1.22 1.79 -14.55
CA ARG A 78 0.00 2.17 -13.84
C ARG A 78 0.20 2.42 -12.34
N LEU A 79 1.36 2.12 -11.79
CA LEU A 79 1.66 2.37 -10.40
C LEU A 79 2.32 3.74 -10.24
N THR A 80 1.53 4.71 -9.80
CA THR A 80 2.01 6.00 -9.28
C THR A 80 1.55 6.12 -7.84
N LEU A 81 2.51 6.29 -6.92
CA LEU A 81 2.29 6.36 -5.48
C LEU A 81 3.05 7.53 -4.89
N THR A 82 2.36 8.39 -4.17
CA THR A 82 2.92 9.60 -3.56
C THR A 82 2.67 9.58 -2.05
N ASP A 83 3.62 10.04 -1.26
CA ASP A 83 3.40 10.41 0.15
C ASP A 83 2.95 11.88 0.23
N GLU A 84 1.75 12.10 0.78
CA GLU A 84 1.06 13.40 0.88
C GLU A 84 0.90 13.81 2.36
N PRO A 85 1.96 14.22 3.05
CA PRO A 85 1.93 14.43 4.50
C PRO A 85 1.02 15.59 4.95
N HIS A 86 0.67 16.50 4.06
CA HIS A 86 -0.06 17.72 4.41
C HIS A 86 -1.53 17.71 3.94
N LEU A 87 -2.09 16.53 3.63
CA LEU A 87 -3.51 16.41 3.31
C LEU A 87 -4.38 16.89 4.47
N VAL A 88 -5.13 17.97 4.25
CA VAL A 88 -5.98 18.58 5.25
C VAL A 88 -7.05 17.58 5.72
N LYS A 89 -7.24 17.46 7.03
CA LYS A 89 -8.23 16.57 7.68
C LYS A 89 -7.99 15.07 7.44
N ALA A 90 -6.82 14.66 6.92
CA ALA A 90 -6.47 13.26 6.82
C ALA A 90 -5.80 12.75 8.10
N SER A 91 -6.17 11.53 8.49
CA SER A 91 -5.49 10.84 9.59
C SER A 91 -4.08 10.44 9.12
N GLY A 92 -3.05 10.89 9.82
CA GLY A 92 -1.65 10.70 9.44
C GLY A 92 -0.98 11.94 8.88
N ALA A 93 -1.72 13.05 8.68
CA ALA A 93 -1.11 14.33 8.33
C ALA A 93 -0.16 14.79 9.44
N ARG A 94 1.05 15.20 9.05
CA ARG A 94 2.09 15.64 9.99
C ARG A 94 3.09 16.56 9.30
N TYR A 95 3.67 17.49 10.06
CA TYR A 95 4.67 18.43 9.55
C TYR A 95 6.11 17.97 9.75
N PHE A 96 6.32 16.97 10.61
CA PHE A 96 7.63 16.37 10.88
C PHE A 96 7.44 14.88 11.25
N ASP A 97 8.47 14.11 11.08
CA ASP A 97 8.50 12.70 11.45
C ASP A 97 8.89 12.50 12.93
N ASN A 98 9.13 11.27 13.34
CA ASN A 98 9.49 10.91 14.71
C ASN A 98 10.89 11.38 15.14
N GLU A 99 11.73 11.79 14.19
CA GLU A 99 13.07 12.31 14.40
C GLU A 99 13.13 13.85 14.25
N GLY A 100 11.99 14.50 14.00
CA GLY A 100 11.90 15.94 13.80
C GLY A 100 12.27 16.41 12.39
N ILE A 101 12.45 15.48 11.43
CA ILE A 101 12.69 15.84 10.03
C ILE A 101 11.38 16.34 9.42
N ALA A 102 11.44 17.52 8.77
CA ALA A 102 10.27 18.10 8.10
C ALA A 102 9.75 17.17 7.00
N THR A 103 8.43 17.00 7.00
CA THR A 103 7.76 16.22 5.96
C THR A 103 7.48 17.07 4.74
N GLU A 104 7.56 16.46 3.57
CA GLU A 104 7.22 17.06 2.30
C GLU A 104 6.54 16.04 1.39
N ARG A 105 5.86 16.54 0.35
CA ARG A 105 5.31 15.66 -0.69
C ARG A 105 6.43 14.92 -1.40
N ARG A 106 6.35 13.58 -1.47
CA ARG A 106 7.37 12.71 -2.08
C ARG A 106 6.74 11.75 -3.07
N SER A 107 7.32 11.65 -4.26
CA SER A 107 7.02 10.54 -5.16
C SER A 107 7.72 9.28 -4.66
N ILE A 108 6.97 8.23 -4.39
CA ILE A 108 7.51 6.91 -4.03
C ILE A 108 7.70 6.08 -5.29
N PHE A 109 6.65 5.99 -6.09
CA PHE A 109 6.69 5.42 -7.43
C PHE A 109 6.07 6.39 -8.42
N ASP A 110 6.74 6.60 -9.55
CA ASP A 110 6.18 7.31 -10.69
C ASP A 110 6.18 6.38 -11.89
N LYS A 111 4.98 6.01 -12.35
CA LYS A 111 4.79 5.07 -13.48
C LYS A 111 5.67 3.81 -13.36
N GLY A 112 5.71 3.26 -12.15
CA GLY A 112 6.47 2.06 -11.82
C GLY A 112 7.97 2.28 -11.55
N VAL A 113 8.49 3.49 -11.67
CA VAL A 113 9.87 3.84 -11.33
C VAL A 113 9.95 4.15 -9.83
N LEU A 114 10.88 3.53 -9.13
CA LEU A 114 11.13 3.79 -7.70
C LEU A 114 11.95 5.07 -7.53
N ASN A 115 11.39 6.06 -6.82
CA ASN A 115 12.00 7.38 -6.68
C ASN A 115 12.56 7.66 -5.29
N THR A 116 12.16 6.90 -4.26
CA THR A 116 12.61 7.18 -2.90
C THR A 116 12.61 5.96 -1.99
N TYR A 117 13.47 6.00 -0.98
CA TYR A 117 13.45 5.10 0.18
C TYR A 117 13.04 5.88 1.43
N PHE A 118 12.65 5.15 2.48
CA PHE A 118 12.38 5.69 3.82
C PHE A 118 13.57 5.39 4.73
N ILE A 119 14.52 6.32 4.82
CA ILE A 119 15.78 6.12 5.53
C ILE A 119 15.85 7.12 6.70
N ASP A 120 15.74 6.59 7.93
CA ASP A 120 15.93 7.33 9.17
C ASP A 120 17.41 7.70 9.38
N THR A 121 17.68 8.60 10.34
CA THR A 121 19.02 9.11 10.60
C THR A 121 20.01 8.03 11.03
N TYR A 122 19.55 7.05 11.81
CA TYR A 122 20.41 5.95 12.27
C TYR A 122 20.87 5.06 11.13
N ASN A 123 19.92 4.62 10.29
CA ASN A 123 20.24 3.77 9.14
C ASN A 123 21.01 4.54 8.06
N ALA A 124 20.68 5.82 7.84
CA ALA A 124 21.43 6.71 6.95
C ALA A 124 22.91 6.77 7.31
N LYS A 125 23.20 6.99 8.60
CA LYS A 125 24.57 7.02 9.12
C LYS A 125 25.30 5.69 8.91
N LYS A 126 24.63 4.57 9.14
CA LYS A 126 25.21 3.24 8.91
C LYS A 126 25.50 2.94 7.44
N MET A 127 24.66 3.43 6.55
CA MET A 127 24.78 3.22 5.10
C MET A 127 25.70 4.24 4.43
N GLY A 128 26.08 5.32 5.13
CA GLY A 128 26.87 6.40 4.55
C GLY A 128 26.12 7.24 3.52
N VAL A 129 24.80 7.41 3.70
CA VAL A 129 23.91 8.19 2.83
C VAL A 129 23.17 9.25 3.64
N ASP A 130 22.56 10.22 2.96
CA ASP A 130 21.71 11.21 3.61
C ASP A 130 20.37 10.60 4.03
N PRO A 131 19.82 10.98 5.19
CA PRO A 131 18.49 10.57 5.61
C PRO A 131 17.43 11.18 4.68
N THR A 132 16.33 10.45 4.49
CA THR A 132 15.17 10.97 3.76
C THR A 132 14.03 11.30 4.71
N ILE A 133 13.38 10.29 5.23
CA ILE A 133 12.30 10.36 6.23
C ILE A 133 12.17 8.97 6.89
N SER A 134 11.83 8.90 8.15
CA SER A 134 11.74 7.63 8.90
C SER A 134 10.58 6.71 8.47
N GLY A 135 9.65 7.20 7.65
CA GLY A 135 8.52 6.43 7.13
C GLY A 135 7.47 7.30 6.47
N SER A 136 6.58 6.68 5.70
CA SER A 136 5.49 7.39 5.02
C SER A 136 4.50 8.04 6.00
N SER A 137 3.84 9.08 5.55
CA SER A 137 2.74 9.77 6.25
C SER A 137 1.39 9.30 5.70
N ILE A 138 1.04 9.72 4.51
CA ILE A 138 -0.22 9.39 3.84
C ILE A 138 0.09 8.96 2.42
N LEU A 139 -0.01 7.67 2.17
CA LEU A 139 0.20 7.13 0.83
C LEU A 139 -1.05 7.31 -0.02
N VAL A 140 -0.90 7.99 -1.14
CA VAL A 140 -1.95 8.22 -2.13
C VAL A 140 -1.53 7.55 -3.44
N MET A 141 -2.32 6.59 -3.87
CA MET A 141 -2.15 5.95 -5.16
C MET A 141 -3.02 6.67 -6.20
N GLU A 142 -2.45 6.94 -7.36
CA GLU A 142 -3.20 7.47 -8.50
C GLU A 142 -4.30 6.48 -8.89
N THR A 143 -5.51 6.99 -9.07
CA THR A 143 -6.68 6.20 -9.45
C THR A 143 -6.84 6.13 -10.96
N GLY A 144 -7.28 4.97 -11.45
CA GLY A 144 -7.73 4.83 -12.84
C GLY A 144 -9.14 5.38 -13.06
N ASP A 145 -9.63 5.19 -14.24
CA ASP A 145 -10.94 5.63 -14.73
C ASP A 145 -12.11 4.69 -14.36
N LYS A 146 -11.82 3.49 -13.85
CA LYS A 146 -12.83 2.47 -13.54
C LYS A 146 -13.08 2.36 -12.04
N ASN A 147 -14.34 2.30 -11.66
CA ASN A 147 -14.75 1.87 -10.32
C ASN A 147 -14.67 0.35 -10.17
N LEU A 148 -14.99 -0.18 -8.98
CA LEU A 148 -14.90 -1.62 -8.69
C LEU A 148 -15.77 -2.45 -9.65
N ASP A 149 -17.00 -2.02 -9.91
CA ASP A 149 -17.92 -2.75 -10.79
C ASP A 149 -17.40 -2.76 -12.25
N GLY A 150 -16.83 -1.65 -12.71
CA GLY A 150 -16.18 -1.55 -14.02
C GLY A 150 -14.93 -2.41 -14.14
N LEU A 151 -14.19 -2.61 -13.06
CA LEU A 151 -13.06 -3.54 -13.02
C LEU A 151 -13.55 -4.99 -13.10
N ILE A 152 -14.58 -5.34 -12.34
CA ILE A 152 -15.19 -6.69 -12.35
C ILE A 152 -15.75 -7.02 -13.72
N ALA A 153 -16.49 -6.10 -14.34
CA ALA A 153 -17.08 -6.29 -15.67
C ALA A 153 -16.03 -6.51 -16.77
N GLY A 154 -14.80 -6.01 -16.57
CA GLY A 154 -13.68 -6.21 -17.49
C GLY A 154 -12.94 -7.54 -17.34
N VAL A 155 -13.35 -8.41 -16.43
CA VAL A 155 -12.68 -9.69 -16.14
C VAL A 155 -13.58 -10.86 -16.54
N GLU A 156 -13.17 -11.60 -17.56
CA GLU A 156 -13.90 -12.78 -18.03
C GLU A 156 -13.86 -13.93 -17.01
N LYS A 157 -12.69 -14.20 -16.42
CA LYS A 157 -12.49 -15.21 -15.39
C LYS A 157 -11.57 -14.69 -14.30
N GLY A 158 -12.09 -14.46 -13.10
CA GLY A 158 -11.33 -13.88 -12.00
C GLY A 158 -11.87 -14.18 -10.62
N ILE A 159 -11.20 -13.64 -9.63
CA ILE A 159 -11.59 -13.74 -8.21
C ILE A 159 -11.69 -12.32 -7.65
N LEU A 160 -12.81 -11.99 -7.03
CA LEU A 160 -12.96 -10.81 -6.21
C LEU A 160 -12.50 -11.13 -4.78
N VAL A 161 -11.40 -10.53 -4.35
CA VAL A 161 -10.86 -10.68 -2.99
C VAL A 161 -11.45 -9.60 -2.09
N THR A 162 -12.29 -10.00 -1.16
CA THR A 162 -12.95 -9.11 -0.19
C THR A 162 -12.27 -9.12 1.19
N GLY A 163 -11.23 -9.91 1.38
CA GLY A 163 -10.44 -9.98 2.60
C GLY A 163 -9.34 -11.03 2.51
N PHE A 164 -8.30 -10.82 3.28
CA PHE A 164 -7.20 -11.76 3.46
C PHE A 164 -7.20 -12.29 4.89
N ASN A 165 -7.15 -13.59 5.08
CA ASN A 165 -7.21 -14.22 6.41
C ASN A 165 -5.84 -14.32 7.10
N GLY A 166 -4.79 -14.03 6.39
CA GLY A 166 -3.42 -14.09 6.86
C GLY A 166 -2.48 -13.54 5.79
N GLY A 167 -1.26 -13.97 5.82
CA GLY A 167 -0.28 -13.65 4.80
C GLY A 167 1.13 -13.71 5.34
N ASN A 168 2.05 -14.16 4.50
CA ASN A 168 3.47 -14.14 4.71
C ASN A 168 4.13 -13.41 3.54
N ASN A 169 5.18 -12.69 3.84
CA ASN A 169 6.03 -12.07 2.82
C ASN A 169 7.50 -12.34 3.13
N ASN A 170 8.28 -12.48 2.09
CA ASN A 170 9.73 -12.54 2.17
C ASN A 170 10.29 -11.20 1.65
N SER A 171 10.78 -10.38 2.55
CA SER A 171 11.30 -9.04 2.21
C SER A 171 12.55 -9.09 1.32
N SER A 172 13.33 -10.18 1.37
CA SER A 172 14.54 -10.32 0.56
C SER A 172 14.25 -10.66 -0.90
N THR A 173 13.19 -11.47 -1.16
CA THR A 173 12.86 -11.95 -2.52
C THR A 173 11.67 -11.23 -3.13
N GLY A 174 10.83 -10.59 -2.30
CA GLY A 174 9.59 -9.97 -2.72
C GLY A 174 8.41 -10.95 -2.87
N ASP A 175 8.61 -12.23 -2.54
CA ASP A 175 7.53 -13.21 -2.57
C ASP A 175 6.53 -12.95 -1.45
N PHE A 176 5.25 -13.11 -1.75
CA PHE A 176 4.19 -13.03 -0.75
C PHE A 176 3.07 -14.04 -1.02
N SER A 177 2.37 -14.43 0.04
CA SER A 177 1.18 -15.28 0.01
C SER A 177 0.14 -14.78 0.99
N TYR A 178 -1.15 -14.90 0.63
CA TYR A 178 -2.28 -14.49 1.46
C TYR A 178 -3.33 -15.58 1.55
#